data_4a72a1f02d4466c9342da716ba8405b0
#
_entry.id   4a72a1f02d4466c9342da716ba8405b0
#
_cell.length_a   1.000
_cell.length_b   1.000
_cell.length_c   1.000
_cell.angle_alpha   90.00
_cell.angle_beta   90.00
_cell.angle_gamma   90.00
#
_symmetry.space_group_name_H-M   'P 1'
#
loop_
_entity.id
_entity.type
_entity.pdbx_description
1 polymer ?
#
loop_
_entity_poly.entity_id
_entity_poly.type
_entity_poly.pdbx_seq_one_letter_code
_entity_poly.pdbx_strand_id
1 'polypeptide(L)'
;MKDKKYKNIKIPVILMTFFVVLFFSCSKKKSESDHNEIHKVYKDTEENKETEKAKEDAIQQPPFSEGIFPCTACHADLLPNPVRRELTEMHDDISAIFDHDSENRWCLDCHDLKNRDSLKLASGKLLDFKESYKLCGQCHGEKLRDWKVGVHGKRTGEWNGKKEYSLCANCHNPHTPKFKELSPEPPPIRQEDIK
;
A
#
# COMPACT_ATOMS: atom_id res chain seq x y z
N MET A 1 -67.75 -21.71 -8.99
CA MET A 1 -66.71 -22.72 -9.27
C MET A 1 -66.66 -22.89 -10.78
N LYS A 2 -65.61 -22.43 -11.42
CA LYS A 2 -65.37 -22.58 -12.89
C LYS A 2 -64.00 -23.19 -13.08
N ASP A 3 -64.00 -24.48 -13.45
CA ASP A 3 -62.77 -25.23 -13.69
C ASP A 3 -62.12 -24.77 -14.99
N LYS A 4 -60.87 -24.27 -14.86
CA LYS A 4 -60.02 -23.99 -16.03
C LYS A 4 -59.33 -25.24 -16.47
N LYS A 5 -59.79 -25.83 -17.60
CA LYS A 5 -59.13 -26.92 -18.34
C LYS A 5 -57.77 -26.44 -18.84
N TYR A 6 -56.70 -27.03 -18.36
CA TYR A 6 -55.37 -26.90 -18.95
C TYR A 6 -55.31 -27.71 -20.25
N LYS A 7 -55.07 -27.04 -21.39
CA LYS A 7 -54.77 -27.67 -22.66
C LYS A 7 -53.29 -28.12 -22.66
N ASN A 8 -53.06 -29.41 -22.70
CA ASN A 8 -51.74 -30.00 -22.91
C ASN A 8 -51.21 -29.61 -24.30
N ILE A 9 -50.26 -28.72 -24.36
CA ILE A 9 -49.51 -28.40 -25.57
C ILE A 9 -48.41 -29.44 -25.69
N LYS A 10 -48.58 -30.38 -26.60
CA LYS A 10 -47.53 -31.32 -27.01
C LYS A 10 -46.52 -30.56 -27.87
N ILE A 11 -45.43 -30.09 -27.28
CA ILE A 11 -44.29 -29.56 -28.04
C ILE A 11 -43.56 -30.74 -28.69
N PRO A 12 -43.41 -30.74 -30.02
CA PRO A 12 -42.75 -31.86 -30.69
C PRO A 12 -41.30 -31.98 -30.25
N VAL A 13 -40.90 -33.18 -29.89
CA VAL A 13 -39.57 -33.55 -29.38
C VAL A 13 -38.44 -33.08 -30.31
N ILE A 14 -38.73 -32.89 -31.61
CA ILE A 14 -37.78 -32.42 -32.62
C ILE A 14 -37.32 -30.97 -32.36
N LEU A 15 -38.15 -30.11 -31.74
CA LEU A 15 -37.77 -28.74 -31.45
C LEU A 15 -36.82 -28.66 -30.26
N MET A 16 -36.90 -29.64 -29.36
CA MET A 16 -36.04 -29.67 -28.14
C MET A 16 -34.62 -30.14 -28.46
N THR A 17 -34.44 -31.01 -29.47
CA THR A 17 -33.12 -31.45 -29.91
C THR A 17 -32.33 -30.36 -30.62
N PHE A 18 -33.00 -29.47 -31.35
CA PHE A 18 -32.35 -28.35 -32.04
C PHE A 18 -31.86 -27.26 -31.06
N PHE A 19 -32.56 -27.09 -29.95
CA PHE A 19 -32.18 -26.12 -28.92
C PHE A 19 -30.96 -26.57 -28.09
N VAL A 20 -30.80 -27.87 -27.88
CA VAL A 20 -29.64 -28.46 -27.15
C VAL A 20 -28.36 -28.36 -27.98
N VAL A 21 -28.44 -28.49 -29.32
CA VAL A 21 -27.25 -28.37 -30.19
C VAL A 21 -26.72 -26.94 -30.29
N LEU A 22 -27.58 -25.93 -30.14
CA LEU A 22 -27.13 -24.52 -30.14
C LEU A 22 -26.39 -24.08 -28.87
N PHE A 23 -26.60 -24.77 -27.74
CA PHE A 23 -25.87 -24.48 -26.52
C PHE A 23 -24.48 -25.12 -26.43
N PHE A 24 -24.18 -26.12 -27.27
CA PHE A 24 -22.88 -26.79 -27.27
C PHE A 24 -21.84 -26.16 -28.20
N SER A 25 -22.22 -25.16 -29.03
CA SER A 25 -21.30 -24.56 -30.01
C SER A 25 -20.60 -23.31 -29.54
N CYS A 26 -20.68 -22.94 -28.22
CA CYS A 26 -19.89 -21.86 -27.61
C CYS A 26 -18.93 -22.39 -26.55
N SER A 27 -18.16 -23.43 -26.89
CA SER A 27 -16.93 -23.73 -26.16
C SER A 27 -15.86 -22.74 -26.62
N LYS A 28 -15.83 -21.57 -25.98
CA LYS A 28 -14.64 -20.71 -26.02
C LYS A 28 -13.47 -21.54 -25.49
N LYS A 29 -12.56 -21.92 -26.38
CA LYS A 29 -11.19 -22.28 -25.97
C LYS A 29 -10.70 -21.13 -25.13
N LYS A 30 -10.72 -21.30 -23.81
CA LYS A 30 -10.01 -20.46 -22.87
C LYS A 30 -8.55 -20.63 -23.24
N SER A 31 -7.97 -19.60 -23.81
CA SER A 31 -6.53 -19.50 -23.98
C SER A 31 -5.92 -19.44 -22.57
N GLU A 32 -5.58 -20.60 -22.04
CA GLU A 32 -5.00 -20.80 -20.70
C GLU A 32 -3.47 -20.66 -20.76
N SER A 33 -2.94 -20.19 -21.91
CA SER A 33 -1.49 -20.15 -22.12
C SER A 33 -0.84 -18.80 -21.78
N ASP A 34 -1.57 -17.69 -21.74
CA ASP A 34 -0.91 -16.37 -21.57
C ASP A 34 -0.81 -15.89 -20.11
N HIS A 35 -1.67 -16.34 -19.20
CA HIS A 35 -1.57 -15.93 -17.81
C HIS A 35 -0.50 -16.71 -17.01
N ASN A 36 -0.17 -17.92 -17.42
CA ASN A 36 0.87 -18.70 -16.74
C ASN A 36 2.29 -18.33 -17.16
N GLU A 37 2.51 -17.76 -18.33
CA GLU A 37 3.84 -17.25 -18.73
C GLU A 37 4.16 -15.93 -18.05
N ILE A 38 3.19 -15.03 -17.85
CA ILE A 38 3.42 -13.78 -17.10
C ILE A 38 3.70 -14.07 -15.62
N HIS A 39 3.03 -15.07 -15.02
CA HIS A 39 3.35 -15.50 -13.66
C HIS A 39 4.68 -16.27 -13.54
N LYS A 40 5.16 -16.87 -14.62
CA LYS A 40 6.45 -17.57 -14.64
C LYS A 40 7.65 -16.62 -14.76
N VAL A 41 7.44 -15.46 -15.35
CA VAL A 41 8.46 -14.38 -15.42
C VAL A 41 8.62 -13.67 -14.08
N TYR A 42 7.61 -13.75 -13.18
CA TYR A 42 7.68 -13.23 -11.81
C TYR A 42 8.09 -14.27 -10.75
N LYS A 43 8.57 -15.45 -11.20
CA LYS A 43 9.24 -16.35 -10.25
C LYS A 43 10.60 -15.74 -9.89
N ASP A 44 10.71 -15.43 -8.62
CA ASP A 44 11.91 -15.04 -7.90
C ASP A 44 13.17 -15.73 -8.44
N THR A 45 13.76 -15.13 -9.45
CA THR A 45 15.12 -15.46 -9.86
C THR A 45 16.05 -14.89 -8.78
N GLU A 46 17.15 -15.52 -8.51
CA GLU A 46 18.15 -15.03 -7.55
C GLU A 46 18.56 -13.58 -7.85
N GLU A 47 18.55 -13.20 -9.11
CA GLU A 47 18.77 -11.85 -9.61
C GLU A 47 17.74 -10.83 -9.07
N ASN A 48 16.45 -11.23 -8.90
CA ASN A 48 15.45 -10.37 -8.28
C ASN A 48 15.67 -10.19 -6.77
N LYS A 49 16.21 -11.21 -6.09
CA LYS A 49 16.55 -11.13 -4.67
C LYS A 49 17.76 -10.24 -4.44
N GLU A 50 18.79 -10.31 -5.28
CA GLU A 50 19.94 -9.41 -5.21
C GLU A 50 19.57 -7.96 -5.52
N THR A 51 18.69 -7.73 -6.50
CA THR A 51 18.22 -6.37 -6.81
C THR A 51 17.31 -5.81 -5.74
N GLU A 52 16.47 -6.61 -5.07
CA GLU A 52 15.68 -6.15 -3.92
C GLU A 52 16.57 -5.86 -2.72
N LYS A 53 17.55 -6.71 -2.41
CA LYS A 53 18.50 -6.49 -1.33
C LYS A 53 19.36 -5.24 -1.57
N ALA A 54 19.86 -5.05 -2.79
CA ALA A 54 20.62 -3.85 -3.15
C ALA A 54 19.77 -2.56 -3.02
N LYS A 55 18.45 -2.66 -3.24
CA LYS A 55 17.50 -1.55 -2.99
C LYS A 55 17.30 -1.31 -1.50
N GLU A 56 17.16 -2.35 -0.69
CA GLU A 56 17.05 -2.22 0.77
C GLU A 56 18.30 -1.59 1.39
N ASP A 57 19.48 -1.95 0.92
CA ASP A 57 20.75 -1.37 1.38
C ASP A 57 20.93 0.12 0.99
N ALA A 58 20.16 0.59 0.02
CA ALA A 58 20.18 1.97 -0.46
C ALA A 58 19.07 2.86 0.14
N ILE A 59 18.25 2.32 1.04
CA ILE A 59 17.19 3.06 1.70
C ILE A 59 17.78 3.87 2.85
N GLN A 60 17.49 5.17 2.84
CA GLN A 60 17.89 6.09 3.90
C GLN A 60 17.16 5.76 5.22
N GLN A 61 17.78 6.13 6.35
CA GLN A 61 17.10 6.06 7.63
C GLN A 61 15.87 6.97 7.65
N PRO A 62 14.81 6.60 8.40
CA PRO A 62 13.72 7.52 8.68
C PRO A 62 14.23 8.79 9.37
N PRO A 63 13.52 9.92 9.22
CA PRO A 63 13.90 11.19 9.84
C PRO A 63 13.48 11.20 11.33
N PHE A 64 14.20 10.46 12.16
CA PHE A 64 14.00 10.56 13.61
C PHE A 64 14.51 11.89 14.14
N SER A 65 13.80 12.44 15.12
CA SER A 65 14.33 13.54 15.92
C SER A 65 15.52 13.06 16.76
N GLU A 66 16.48 13.94 17.01
CA GLU A 66 17.66 13.60 17.79
C GLU A 66 17.27 13.10 19.20
N GLY A 67 17.88 12.02 19.65
CA GLY A 67 17.65 11.42 20.96
C GLY A 67 16.34 10.65 21.14
N ILE A 68 15.50 10.53 20.10
CA ILE A 68 14.22 9.80 20.19
C ILE A 68 14.38 8.30 19.92
N PHE A 69 15.31 7.91 19.06
CA PHE A 69 15.56 6.49 18.78
C PHE A 69 16.89 6.03 19.38
N PRO A 70 16.97 4.83 19.96
CA PRO A 70 15.94 3.78 20.02
C PRO A 70 14.89 4.05 21.09
N CYS A 71 13.65 3.62 20.80
CA CYS A 71 12.50 3.79 21.71
C CYS A 71 12.71 3.04 23.03
N THR A 72 13.41 1.92 22.98
CA THR A 72 13.80 1.12 24.16
C THR A 72 14.67 1.88 25.15
N ALA A 73 15.30 2.99 24.77
CA ALA A 73 16.02 3.84 25.72
C ALA A 73 15.12 4.36 26.86
N CYS A 74 13.83 4.59 26.55
CA CYS A 74 12.84 4.99 27.55
C CYS A 74 11.82 3.88 27.86
N HIS A 75 11.59 2.94 26.92
CA HIS A 75 10.51 1.96 26.99
C HIS A 75 10.95 0.56 27.44
N ALA A 76 12.24 0.31 27.73
CA ALA A 76 12.74 -1.02 28.08
C ALA A 76 11.97 -1.65 29.26
N ASP A 77 11.74 -0.88 30.31
CA ASP A 77 11.14 -1.36 31.55
C ASP A 77 9.65 -0.99 31.70
N LEU A 78 9.07 -0.34 30.69
CA LEU A 78 7.68 0.06 30.74
C LEU A 78 6.75 -1.10 30.36
N LEU A 79 5.79 -1.40 31.23
CA LEU A 79 4.79 -2.43 30.95
C LEU A 79 3.95 -2.07 29.72
N PRO A 80 3.70 -3.04 28.84
CA PRO A 80 2.84 -2.86 27.69
C PRO A 80 1.41 -2.47 28.09
N ASN A 81 0.88 -1.38 27.52
CA ASN A 81 -0.50 -0.96 27.70
C ASN A 81 -1.23 -0.89 26.36
N PRO A 82 -2.13 -1.83 26.07
CA PRO A 82 -2.86 -1.88 24.80
C PRO A 82 -4.07 -0.95 24.73
N VAL A 83 -4.42 -0.28 25.82
CA VAL A 83 -5.63 0.55 25.89
C VAL A 83 -5.43 1.83 25.10
N ARG A 84 -6.33 2.08 24.13
CA ARG A 84 -6.36 3.34 23.37
C ARG A 84 -6.59 4.50 24.33
N ARG A 85 -5.76 5.51 24.23
CA ARG A 85 -5.81 6.72 25.07
C ARG A 85 -5.15 7.87 24.35
N GLU A 86 -5.45 9.05 24.77
CA GLU A 86 -4.67 10.26 24.46
C GLU A 86 -3.38 10.27 25.30
N LEU A 87 -2.27 10.67 24.68
CA LEU A 87 -1.00 10.85 25.34
C LEU A 87 -0.86 12.33 25.71
N THR A 88 -0.72 12.60 27.00
CA THR A 88 -0.73 13.96 27.57
C THR A 88 0.60 14.38 28.19
N GLU A 89 1.59 13.49 28.16
CA GLU A 89 2.94 13.72 28.65
C GLU A 89 3.95 13.51 27.51
N MET A 90 4.72 12.42 27.53
CA MET A 90 5.59 12.09 26.40
C MET A 90 4.74 11.75 25.16
N HIS A 91 5.15 12.27 24.00
CA HIS A 91 4.45 12.13 22.71
C HIS A 91 3.11 12.90 22.60
N ASP A 92 2.85 13.86 23.45
CA ASP A 92 1.69 14.75 23.37
C ASP A 92 1.68 15.57 22.08
N ASP A 93 2.81 16.01 21.59
CA ASP A 93 3.01 16.68 20.31
C ASP A 93 2.53 15.81 19.12
N ILE A 94 2.86 14.52 19.11
CA ILE A 94 2.41 13.57 18.10
C ILE A 94 0.92 13.26 18.26
N SER A 95 0.47 13.10 19.49
CA SER A 95 -0.94 12.86 19.81
C SER A 95 -1.83 14.02 19.32
N ALA A 96 -1.36 15.25 19.46
CA ALA A 96 -2.10 16.46 19.06
C ALA A 96 -2.25 16.62 17.55
N ILE A 97 -1.30 16.11 16.74
CA ILE A 97 -1.33 16.25 15.28
C ILE A 97 -1.85 15.01 14.56
N PHE A 98 -2.13 13.93 15.29
CA PHE A 98 -2.50 12.65 14.67
C PHE A 98 -3.88 12.72 13.99
N ASP A 99 -3.89 12.72 12.66
CA ASP A 99 -5.09 12.74 11.82
C ASP A 99 -5.12 11.65 10.74
N HIS A 100 -4.12 10.74 10.74
CA HIS A 100 -4.03 9.65 9.77
C HIS A 100 -5.09 8.58 10.04
N ASP A 101 -6.30 8.79 9.52
CA ASP A 101 -7.47 7.93 9.76
C ASP A 101 -7.77 7.75 11.27
N SER A 102 -7.66 8.86 12.02
CA SER A 102 -7.71 8.87 13.48
C SER A 102 -9.02 8.35 14.08
N GLU A 103 -10.11 8.27 13.28
CA GLU A 103 -11.37 7.66 13.70
C GLU A 103 -11.23 6.13 13.84
N ASN A 104 -10.49 5.48 12.91
CA ASN A 104 -10.40 4.03 12.81
C ASN A 104 -9.04 3.49 13.30
N ARG A 105 -8.02 4.34 13.42
CA ARG A 105 -6.64 3.94 13.72
C ARG A 105 -6.07 4.68 14.91
N TRP A 106 -5.04 4.08 15.48
CA TRP A 106 -4.27 4.68 16.55
C TRP A 106 -2.82 4.16 16.56
N CYS A 107 -2.03 4.59 17.51
CA CYS A 107 -0.59 4.33 17.60
C CYS A 107 -0.21 2.85 17.38
N LEU A 108 -0.92 1.93 18.04
CA LEU A 108 -0.59 0.50 18.03
C LEU A 108 -1.09 -0.27 16.79
N ASP A 109 -1.72 0.38 15.84
CA ASP A 109 -1.99 -0.22 14.53
C ASP A 109 -0.72 -0.26 13.67
N CYS A 110 0.23 0.63 13.97
CA CYS A 110 1.49 0.76 13.24
C CYS A 110 2.71 0.43 14.10
N HIS A 111 2.72 0.81 15.38
CA HIS A 111 3.80 0.56 16.32
C HIS A 111 3.58 -0.72 17.11
N ASP A 112 4.63 -1.51 17.31
CA ASP A 112 4.49 -2.72 18.11
C ASP A 112 4.49 -2.40 19.61
N LEU A 113 3.59 -3.04 20.33
CA LEU A 113 3.38 -2.82 21.76
C LEU A 113 4.51 -3.34 22.63
N LYS A 114 5.15 -4.44 22.22
CA LYS A 114 6.17 -5.13 23.01
C LYS A 114 7.58 -4.80 22.52
N ASN A 115 7.76 -4.71 21.22
CA ASN A 115 9.02 -4.34 20.60
C ASN A 115 8.90 -2.91 20.05
N ARG A 116 9.22 -1.93 20.91
CA ARG A 116 9.05 -0.50 20.64
C ARG A 116 9.92 0.01 19.50
N ASP A 117 11.03 -0.63 19.22
CA ASP A 117 11.94 -0.30 18.13
C ASP A 117 11.49 -0.88 16.79
N SER A 118 10.25 -1.38 16.71
CA SER A 118 9.69 -1.99 15.50
C SER A 118 8.32 -1.44 15.17
N LEU A 119 8.06 -1.39 13.86
CA LEU A 119 6.72 -1.26 13.30
C LEU A 119 6.09 -2.66 13.17
N LYS A 120 4.77 -2.70 13.01
CA LYS A 120 4.01 -3.94 12.89
C LYS A 120 3.02 -3.89 11.75
N LEU A 121 3.06 -4.88 10.86
CA LEU A 121 2.05 -5.08 9.82
C LEU A 121 0.73 -5.60 10.42
N ALA A 122 -0.37 -5.46 9.70
CA ALA A 122 -1.66 -6.03 10.07
C ALA A 122 -1.62 -7.55 10.27
N SER A 123 -0.66 -8.24 9.61
CA SER A 123 -0.39 -9.67 9.80
C SER A 123 0.31 -10.01 11.13
N GLY A 124 0.74 -9.00 11.89
CA GLY A 124 1.56 -9.15 13.09
C GLY A 124 3.07 -9.24 12.83
N LYS A 125 3.51 -9.27 11.56
CA LYS A 125 4.95 -9.28 11.23
C LYS A 125 5.59 -7.96 11.64
N LEU A 126 6.71 -8.05 12.38
CA LEU A 126 7.52 -6.89 12.74
C LEU A 126 8.37 -6.42 11.55
N LEU A 127 8.56 -5.12 11.49
CA LEU A 127 9.38 -4.44 10.49
C LEU A 127 10.36 -3.49 11.18
N ASP A 128 11.55 -3.37 10.60
CA ASP A 128 12.43 -2.24 10.89
C ASP A 128 11.81 -0.94 10.35
N PHE A 129 12.15 0.19 10.96
CA PHE A 129 11.69 1.50 10.48
C PHE A 129 12.16 1.83 9.06
N LYS A 130 13.30 1.29 8.62
CA LYS A 130 13.72 1.36 7.21
C LYS A 130 12.77 0.64 6.25
N GLU A 131 11.99 -0.30 6.75
CA GLU A 131 11.00 -1.02 5.98
C GLU A 131 9.59 -0.40 6.06
N SER A 132 9.46 0.82 6.64
CA SER A 132 8.18 1.51 6.82
C SER A 132 7.36 1.66 5.54
N TYR A 133 8.01 1.68 4.36
CA TYR A 133 7.32 1.66 3.07
C TYR A 133 6.42 0.43 2.88
N LYS A 134 6.77 -0.71 3.49
CA LYS A 134 5.94 -1.93 3.47
C LYS A 134 4.68 -1.74 4.30
N LEU A 135 4.78 -1.04 5.43
CA LEU A 135 3.63 -0.68 6.27
C LEU A 135 2.68 0.26 5.52
N CYS A 136 3.20 1.35 4.96
CA CYS A 136 2.42 2.29 4.15
C CYS A 136 1.72 1.57 2.98
N GLY A 137 2.42 0.66 2.33
CA GLY A 137 1.95 -0.10 1.18
C GLY A 137 0.79 -1.05 1.44
N GLN A 138 0.49 -1.40 2.70
CA GLN A 138 -0.68 -2.23 3.01
C GLN A 138 -2.00 -1.54 2.62
N CYS A 139 -2.06 -0.22 2.78
CA CYS A 139 -3.23 0.59 2.42
C CYS A 139 -3.00 1.38 1.13
N HIS A 140 -1.78 1.86 0.90
CA HIS A 140 -1.38 2.68 -0.24
C HIS A 140 -0.64 1.87 -1.32
N GLY A 141 -1.21 0.72 -1.72
CA GLY A 141 -0.58 -0.24 -2.63
C GLY A 141 -0.17 0.35 -3.98
N GLU A 142 -0.98 1.25 -4.57
CA GLU A 142 -0.63 1.94 -5.82
C GLU A 142 0.58 2.83 -5.63
N LYS A 143 0.65 3.60 -4.56
CA LYS A 143 1.77 4.48 -4.26
C LYS A 143 3.05 3.71 -3.95
N LEU A 144 2.93 2.55 -3.29
CA LEU A 144 4.06 1.64 -3.10
C LEU A 144 4.58 1.10 -4.43
N ARG A 145 3.70 0.69 -5.35
CA ARG A 145 4.09 0.24 -6.69
C ARG A 145 4.84 1.35 -7.43
N ASP A 146 4.29 2.55 -7.45
CA ASP A 146 4.88 3.71 -8.12
C ASP A 146 6.23 4.10 -7.49
N TRP A 147 6.36 3.99 -6.16
CA TRP A 147 7.60 4.21 -5.44
C TRP A 147 8.68 3.18 -5.83
N LYS A 148 8.31 1.90 -5.92
CA LYS A 148 9.23 0.82 -6.32
C LYS A 148 9.85 1.04 -7.70
N VAL A 149 9.11 1.64 -8.63
CA VAL A 149 9.59 1.93 -9.99
C VAL A 149 10.08 3.37 -10.17
N GLY A 150 9.96 4.21 -9.12
CA GLY A 150 10.49 5.59 -9.12
C GLY A 150 9.59 6.64 -9.79
N VAL A 151 8.33 6.31 -10.02
CA VAL A 151 7.32 7.28 -10.49
C VAL A 151 6.86 8.17 -9.32
N HIS A 152 6.85 7.63 -8.11
CA HIS A 152 6.55 8.36 -6.89
C HIS A 152 7.76 8.37 -5.94
N GLY A 153 7.90 9.44 -5.17
CA GLY A 153 9.01 9.63 -4.24
C GLY A 153 10.27 10.16 -4.90
N LYS A 154 11.30 10.37 -4.09
CA LYS A 154 12.58 10.92 -4.53
C LYS A 154 13.65 9.86 -4.54
N ARG A 155 14.40 9.79 -5.63
CA ARG A 155 15.64 9.02 -5.73
C ARG A 155 16.80 9.97 -5.92
N THR A 156 17.88 9.69 -5.22
CA THR A 156 19.16 10.41 -5.34
C THR A 156 20.28 9.42 -5.69
N GLY A 157 21.53 9.85 -5.60
CA GLY A 157 22.67 9.04 -5.95
C GLY A 157 23.16 9.25 -7.37
N GLU A 158 23.96 8.34 -7.87
CA GLU A 158 24.61 8.45 -9.18
C GLU A 158 23.63 8.12 -10.31
N TRP A 159 23.71 8.83 -11.43
CA TRP A 159 22.81 8.63 -12.58
C TRP A 159 22.92 7.22 -13.18
N ASN A 160 24.11 6.65 -13.19
CA ASN A 160 24.44 5.31 -13.73
C ASN A 160 24.97 4.33 -12.67
N GLY A 161 24.92 4.69 -11.39
CA GLY A 161 25.48 3.91 -10.28
C GLY A 161 24.46 3.67 -9.17
N LYS A 162 24.96 3.65 -7.94
CA LYS A 162 24.16 3.43 -6.73
C LYS A 162 23.08 4.49 -6.58
N LYS A 163 21.86 4.06 -6.40
CA LYS A 163 20.71 4.92 -6.10
C LYS A 163 20.42 4.91 -4.61
N GLU A 164 19.91 6.03 -4.11
CA GLU A 164 19.38 6.15 -2.76
C GLU A 164 17.88 6.43 -2.83
N TYR A 165 17.13 5.79 -1.96
CA TYR A 165 15.67 5.85 -1.94
C TYR A 165 15.21 6.55 -0.67
N SER A 166 14.48 7.65 -0.84
CA SER A 166 13.78 8.29 0.27
C SER A 166 12.53 7.48 0.63
N LEU A 167 12.35 7.22 1.91
CA LEU A 167 11.14 6.60 2.43
C LEU A 167 9.93 7.53 2.27
N CYS A 168 8.73 6.97 2.35
CA CYS A 168 7.50 7.75 2.42
C CYS A 168 7.58 8.79 3.55
N ALA A 169 8.10 8.38 4.71
CA ALA A 169 8.26 9.23 5.89
C ALA A 169 9.28 10.37 5.73
N ASN A 170 10.14 10.34 4.72
CA ASN A 170 11.05 11.47 4.45
C ASN A 170 10.33 12.69 3.84
N CYS A 171 9.13 12.49 3.31
CA CYS A 171 8.32 13.54 2.71
C CYS A 171 6.96 13.69 3.38
N HIS A 172 6.34 12.58 3.79
CA HIS A 172 5.06 12.54 4.47
C HIS A 172 5.25 12.29 5.97
N ASN A 173 4.75 13.16 6.82
CA ASN A 173 4.67 12.85 8.24
C ASN A 173 3.69 11.67 8.43
N PRO A 174 4.10 10.50 8.93
CA PRO A 174 3.21 9.34 9.03
C PRO A 174 2.00 9.56 9.95
N HIS A 175 2.06 10.53 10.85
CA HIS A 175 0.99 10.84 11.78
C HIS A 175 -0.04 11.83 11.20
N THR A 176 0.39 12.67 10.24
CA THR A 176 -0.45 13.60 9.47
C THR A 176 0.07 13.68 8.02
N PRO A 177 -0.17 12.65 7.20
CA PRO A 177 0.51 12.49 5.90
C PRO A 177 -0.03 13.39 4.80
N LYS A 178 -1.18 14.04 4.99
CA LYS A 178 -1.80 14.91 4.00
C LYS A 178 -1.03 16.21 3.87
N PHE A 179 -0.61 16.54 2.65
CA PHE A 179 -0.06 17.85 2.36
C PHE A 179 -1.15 18.93 2.39
N LYS A 180 -0.75 20.13 2.84
CA LYS A 180 -1.57 21.32 2.61
C LYS A 180 -1.69 21.59 1.12
N GLU A 181 -2.83 22.07 0.69
CA GLU A 181 -3.00 22.53 -0.68
C GLU A 181 -2.02 23.67 -0.97
N LEU A 182 -1.29 23.53 -2.06
CA LEU A 182 -0.38 24.57 -2.53
C LEU A 182 -1.15 25.51 -3.42
N SER A 183 -1.00 26.80 -3.17
CA SER A 183 -1.45 27.81 -4.13
C SER A 183 -0.55 27.75 -5.37
N PRO A 184 -1.11 27.81 -6.57
CA PRO A 184 -0.31 27.90 -7.77
C PRO A 184 0.63 29.11 -7.70
N GLU A 185 1.86 28.93 -8.13
CA GLU A 185 2.78 30.06 -8.32
C GLU A 185 2.19 31.05 -9.34
N PRO A 186 2.42 32.35 -9.16
CA PRO A 186 1.99 33.34 -10.14
C PRO A 186 2.61 33.05 -11.51
N PRO A 187 1.93 33.36 -12.60
CA PRO A 187 2.48 33.14 -13.93
C PRO A 187 3.81 33.91 -14.07
N PRO A 188 4.75 33.41 -14.88
CA PRO A 188 6.00 34.10 -15.15
C PRO A 188 5.75 35.55 -15.62
N ILE A 189 6.51 36.50 -15.10
CA ILE A 189 6.46 37.88 -15.55
C ILE A 189 6.94 37.90 -17.01
N ARG A 190 6.15 38.47 -17.88
CA ARG A 190 6.53 38.64 -19.28
C ARG A 190 7.69 39.63 -19.40
N GLN A 191 8.55 39.43 -20.38
CA GLN A 191 9.75 40.24 -20.55
C GLN A 191 9.41 41.74 -20.71
N GLU A 192 8.27 42.07 -21.32
CA GLU A 192 7.74 43.42 -21.49
C GLU A 192 7.30 44.11 -20.17
N ASP A 193 7.01 43.29 -19.12
CA ASP A 193 6.57 43.80 -17.82
C ASP A 193 7.74 43.96 -16.83
N ILE A 194 8.97 43.59 -17.22
CA ILE A 194 10.19 43.80 -16.43
C ILE A 194 10.68 45.23 -16.68
N LYS A 195 10.54 46.07 -15.66
CA LYS A 195 11.02 47.48 -15.70
C LYS A 195 12.40 47.59 -15.10
#